data_7f372c64f03fc828ee1320f4b1f9f728
#
_entry.id   7f372c64f03fc828ee1320f4b1f9f728
#
_cell.length_a   1.000
_cell.length_b   1.000
_cell.length_c   1.000
_cell.angle_alpha   90.00
_cell.angle_beta   90.00
_cell.angle_gamma   90.00
#
_symmetry.space_group_name_H-M   'P 1'
#
loop_
_entity.id
_entity.type
_entity.pdbx_description
1 polymer ?
#
loop_
_entity_poly.entity_id
_entity_poly.type
_entity_poly.pdbx_seq_one_letter_code
_entity_poly.pdbx_strand_id
1 'polypeptide(L)'
;MDDAKSVGHKLVQFCRGGLNLDAISSLYSPDVVSVEAAGSAEVPAEIRGIDKVVAKNKRWYEGNEIHHSSAEGPFPHHDKFAVIFHYETTAREGPRKGMRAEFQEIAVYTVKDGKIVREEFFYDMG
;
A
#
# COMPACT_ATOMS: atom_id res chain seq x y z
N MET A 1 6.21 -19.95 -11.68
CA MET A 1 5.61 -18.63 -11.44
C MET A 1 5.27 -18.50 -9.97
N ASP A 2 5.54 -17.36 -9.35
CA ASP A 2 5.30 -17.15 -7.92
C ASP A 2 3.80 -17.13 -7.61
N ASP A 3 3.41 -17.82 -6.55
CA ASP A 3 2.04 -17.79 -6.05
C ASP A 3 1.81 -16.60 -5.11
N ALA A 4 0.58 -16.44 -4.65
CA ALA A 4 0.22 -15.33 -3.76
C ALA A 4 1.04 -15.32 -2.47
N LYS A 5 1.29 -16.46 -1.87
CA LYS A 5 2.08 -16.58 -0.64
C LYS A 5 3.51 -16.10 -0.86
N SER A 6 4.16 -16.55 -1.93
CA SER A 6 5.52 -16.14 -2.29
C SER A 6 5.64 -14.65 -2.54
N VAL A 7 4.73 -14.11 -3.35
CA VAL A 7 4.67 -12.67 -3.65
C VAL A 7 4.44 -11.88 -2.35
N GLY A 8 3.54 -12.38 -1.50
CA GLY A 8 3.25 -11.75 -0.21
C GLY A 8 4.46 -11.68 0.72
N HIS A 9 5.25 -12.74 0.80
CA HIS A 9 6.48 -12.73 1.60
C HIS A 9 7.48 -11.70 1.09
N LYS A 10 7.63 -11.59 -0.23
CA LYS A 10 8.51 -10.59 -0.85
C LYS A 10 8.03 -9.17 -0.55
N LEU A 11 6.72 -8.92 -0.68
CA LEU A 11 6.14 -7.62 -0.40
C LEU A 11 6.39 -7.19 1.06
N VAL A 12 6.10 -8.07 2.01
CA VAL A 12 6.28 -7.78 3.44
C VAL A 12 7.75 -7.49 3.74
N GLN A 13 8.67 -8.25 3.13
CA GLN A 13 10.09 -8.06 3.32
C GLN A 13 10.56 -6.68 2.82
N PHE A 14 10.11 -6.27 1.63
CA PHE A 14 10.38 -4.92 1.12
C PHE A 14 9.83 -3.84 2.05
N CYS A 15 8.58 -3.98 2.48
CA CYS A 15 7.92 -2.98 3.33
C CYS A 15 8.57 -2.86 4.70
N ARG A 16 9.01 -3.95 5.29
CA ARG A 16 9.77 -3.94 6.56
C ARG A 16 11.10 -3.21 6.44
N GLY A 17 11.69 -3.24 5.26
CA GLY A 17 12.93 -2.51 4.96
C GLY A 17 12.72 -1.07 4.53
N GLY A 18 11.47 -0.58 4.49
CA GLY A 18 11.16 0.77 4.01
C GLY A 18 11.26 0.93 2.50
N LEU A 19 11.27 -0.18 1.75
CA LEU A 19 11.48 -0.21 0.31
C LEU A 19 10.17 -0.40 -0.46
N ASN A 20 9.14 0.38 -0.12
CA ASN A 20 7.81 0.24 -0.71
C ASN A 20 7.79 0.51 -2.23
N LEU A 21 8.57 1.48 -2.70
CA LEU A 21 8.65 1.76 -4.14
C LEU A 21 9.34 0.62 -4.90
N ASP A 22 10.34 -0.01 -4.30
CA ASP A 22 11.00 -1.19 -4.87
C ASP A 22 10.04 -2.37 -4.95
N ALA A 23 9.16 -2.53 -3.96
CA ALA A 23 8.12 -3.55 -3.98
C ALA A 23 7.20 -3.35 -5.19
N ILE A 24 6.76 -2.12 -5.44
CA ILE A 24 5.90 -1.81 -6.58
C ILE A 24 6.59 -2.15 -7.89
N SER A 25 7.81 -1.68 -8.10
CA SER A 25 8.53 -1.92 -9.35
C SER A 25 8.84 -3.41 -9.60
N SER A 26 9.02 -4.20 -8.53
CA SER A 26 9.40 -5.61 -8.64
C SER A 26 8.20 -6.56 -8.72
N LEU A 27 7.10 -6.24 -8.04
CA LEU A 27 6.02 -7.20 -7.80
C LEU A 27 4.69 -6.85 -8.48
N TYR A 28 4.50 -5.62 -8.93
CA TYR A 28 3.22 -5.17 -9.47
C TYR A 28 3.13 -5.35 -10.98
N SER A 29 1.93 -5.71 -11.45
CA SER A 29 1.61 -5.73 -12.88
C SER A 29 1.54 -4.30 -13.42
N PRO A 30 1.91 -4.06 -14.69
CA PRO A 30 1.73 -2.74 -15.32
C PRO A 30 0.29 -2.21 -15.26
N ASP A 31 -0.70 -3.10 -15.25
CA ASP A 31 -2.13 -2.76 -15.24
C ASP A 31 -2.76 -2.83 -13.85
N VAL A 32 -1.96 -2.81 -12.80
CA VAL A 32 -2.45 -2.95 -11.42
C VAL A 32 -3.55 -1.93 -11.11
N VAL A 33 -4.56 -2.40 -10.37
CA VAL A 33 -5.64 -1.56 -9.85
C VAL A 33 -5.41 -1.35 -8.36
N SER A 34 -5.48 -0.11 -7.90
CA SER A 34 -5.33 0.24 -6.49
C SER A 34 -6.58 0.94 -5.99
N VAL A 35 -7.14 0.45 -4.89
CA VAL A 35 -8.41 0.95 -4.33
C VAL A 35 -8.22 1.37 -2.89
N GLU A 36 -8.47 2.66 -2.62
CA GLU A 36 -8.49 3.20 -1.27
C GLU A 36 -9.88 3.07 -0.66
N ALA A 37 -9.96 3.18 0.68
CA ALA A 37 -11.25 3.10 1.39
C ALA A 37 -12.20 4.25 0.99
N ALA A 38 -11.64 5.40 0.62
CA ALA A 38 -12.42 6.53 0.12
C ALA A 38 -11.59 7.36 -0.85
N GLY A 39 -12.25 7.96 -1.82
CA GLY A 39 -11.66 8.95 -2.71
C GLY A 39 -11.92 10.36 -2.24
N SER A 40 -11.25 11.31 -2.88
CA SER A 40 -11.50 12.74 -2.71
C SER A 40 -12.10 13.31 -4.00
N ALA A 41 -12.45 14.59 -3.99
CA ALA A 41 -12.94 15.28 -5.19
C ALA A 41 -11.87 15.33 -6.30
N GLU A 42 -10.60 15.28 -5.93
CA GLU A 42 -9.47 15.40 -6.85
C GLU A 42 -8.85 14.06 -7.24
N VAL A 43 -8.87 13.09 -6.29
CA VAL A 43 -8.26 11.78 -6.50
C VAL A 43 -9.30 10.70 -6.27
N PRO A 44 -9.68 9.92 -7.29
CA PRO A 44 -10.65 8.84 -7.12
C PRO A 44 -10.11 7.75 -6.20
N ALA A 45 -11.02 7.02 -5.54
CA ALA A 45 -10.66 5.89 -4.69
C ALA A 45 -9.96 4.80 -5.50
N GLU A 46 -10.43 4.55 -6.71
CA GLU A 46 -9.84 3.54 -7.60
C GLU A 46 -8.99 4.21 -8.68
N ILE A 47 -7.74 3.75 -8.78
CA ILE A 47 -6.82 4.16 -9.85
C ILE A 47 -6.27 2.91 -10.53
N ARG A 48 -5.89 3.05 -11.80
CA ARG A 48 -5.35 1.96 -12.61
C ARG A 48 -4.03 2.36 -13.25
N GLY A 49 -3.10 1.42 -13.26
CA GLY A 49 -1.80 1.58 -13.87
C GLY A 49 -0.68 1.81 -12.86
N ILE A 50 0.44 1.15 -13.09
CA ILE A 50 1.58 1.19 -12.16
C ILE A 50 2.12 2.62 -11.96
N ASP A 51 2.13 3.44 -13.01
CA ASP A 51 2.63 4.81 -12.92
C ASP A 51 1.81 5.66 -11.95
N LYS A 52 0.49 5.49 -11.96
CA LYS A 52 -0.40 6.19 -11.03
C LYS A 52 -0.24 5.69 -9.61
N VAL A 53 0.00 4.41 -9.42
CA VAL A 53 0.24 3.81 -8.11
C VAL A 53 1.55 4.32 -7.53
N VAL A 54 2.61 4.37 -8.34
CA VAL A 54 3.90 4.94 -7.93
C VAL A 54 3.75 6.41 -7.54
N ALA A 55 3.05 7.21 -8.35
CA ALA A 55 2.82 8.62 -8.07
C ALA A 55 2.05 8.82 -6.76
N LYS A 56 1.02 8.00 -6.50
CA LYS A 56 0.27 8.03 -5.25
C LYS A 56 1.16 7.74 -4.04
N ASN A 57 2.01 6.75 -4.12
CA ASN A 57 2.93 6.40 -3.05
C ASN A 57 3.94 7.51 -2.78
N LYS A 58 4.55 8.07 -3.82
CA LYS A 58 5.49 9.19 -3.68
C LYS A 58 4.83 10.39 -3.01
N ARG A 59 3.61 10.73 -3.44
CA ARG A 59 2.85 11.84 -2.86
C ARG A 59 2.58 11.63 -1.38
N TRP A 60 2.23 10.41 -0.98
CA TRP A 60 1.99 10.10 0.43
C TRP A 60 3.24 10.30 1.27
N TYR A 61 4.41 9.85 0.80
CA TYR A 61 5.68 10.06 1.49
C TYR A 61 6.09 11.53 1.54
N GLU A 62 5.80 12.29 0.49
CA GLU A 62 6.06 13.73 0.48
C GLU A 62 5.20 14.47 1.49
N GLY A 63 3.96 14.03 1.68
CA GLY A 63 3.00 14.66 2.59
C GLY A 63 3.10 14.22 4.04
N ASN A 64 3.90 13.20 4.35
CA ASN A 64 3.97 12.61 5.70
C ASN A 64 5.39 12.28 6.09
N GLU A 65 5.78 12.68 7.30
CA GLU A 65 6.99 12.18 7.94
C GLU A 65 6.64 10.88 8.67
N ILE A 66 7.35 9.80 8.39
CA ILE A 66 7.10 8.50 9.00
C ILE A 66 8.07 8.32 10.16
N HIS A 67 7.53 8.18 11.38
CA HIS A 67 8.31 7.93 12.59
C HIS A 67 8.50 6.45 12.84
N HIS A 68 7.45 5.67 12.55
CA HIS A 68 7.47 4.23 12.71
C HIS A 68 6.52 3.59 11.71
N SER A 69 6.91 2.43 11.19
CA SER A 69 6.03 1.60 10.37
C SER A 69 6.31 0.13 10.64
N SER A 70 5.27 -0.68 10.53
CA SER A 70 5.40 -2.14 10.62
C SER A 70 4.45 -2.81 9.65
N ALA A 71 4.78 -4.05 9.28
CA ALA A 71 3.97 -4.87 8.40
C ALA A 71 3.88 -6.28 8.98
N GLU A 72 2.65 -6.77 9.13
CA GLU A 72 2.36 -8.12 9.60
C GLU A 72 1.74 -8.95 8.49
N GLY A 73 2.24 -10.16 8.33
CA GLY A 73 1.75 -11.10 7.33
C GLY A 73 2.89 -11.72 6.51
N PRO A 74 2.61 -12.20 5.32
CA PRO A 74 1.30 -12.20 4.65
C PRO A 74 0.34 -13.23 5.22
N PHE A 75 -0.97 -12.95 5.10
CA PHE A 75 -2.04 -13.90 5.41
C PHE A 75 -2.64 -14.37 4.08
N PRO A 76 -2.24 -15.55 3.56
CA PRO A 76 -2.65 -15.97 2.22
C PRO A 76 -4.04 -16.59 2.19
N HIS A 77 -4.71 -16.40 1.06
CA HIS A 77 -6.02 -17.01 0.77
C HIS A 77 -6.16 -17.17 -0.76
N HIS A 78 -5.90 -18.35 -1.27
CA HIS A 78 -5.94 -18.68 -2.71
C HIS A 78 -5.01 -17.74 -3.53
N ASP A 79 -5.58 -16.93 -4.41
CA ASP A 79 -4.85 -15.96 -5.23
C ASP A 79 -4.65 -14.62 -4.55
N LYS A 80 -4.99 -14.53 -3.25
CA LYS A 80 -4.92 -13.28 -2.48
C LYS A 80 -4.06 -13.45 -1.24
N PHE A 81 -3.59 -12.33 -0.71
CA PHE A 81 -3.02 -12.26 0.62
C PHE A 81 -3.33 -10.92 1.26
N ALA A 82 -3.39 -10.91 2.57
CA ALA A 82 -3.59 -9.69 3.36
C ALA A 82 -2.32 -9.34 4.13
N VAL A 83 -2.11 -8.04 4.33
CA VAL A 83 -1.03 -7.50 5.17
C VAL A 83 -1.63 -6.45 6.08
N ILE A 84 -1.22 -6.43 7.35
CA ILE A 84 -1.61 -5.39 8.31
C ILE A 84 -0.45 -4.41 8.43
N PHE A 85 -0.71 -3.14 8.11
CA PHE A 85 0.26 -2.06 8.25
C PHE A 85 -0.07 -1.18 9.44
N HIS A 86 0.95 -0.80 10.21
CA HIS A 86 0.86 0.19 11.28
C HIS A 86 1.80 1.33 10.94
N TYR A 87 1.30 2.57 11.10
CA TYR A 87 2.09 3.77 10.83
C TYR A 87 1.96 4.77 11.98
N GLU A 88 3.08 5.43 12.31
CA GLU A 88 3.12 6.67 13.09
C GLU A 88 3.69 7.74 12.19
N THR A 89 2.92 8.80 11.96
CA THR A 89 3.27 9.85 11.02
C THR A 89 3.03 11.25 11.59
N THR A 90 3.71 12.24 10.99
CA THR A 90 3.38 13.65 11.17
C THR A 90 3.11 14.24 9.80
N ALA A 91 1.97 14.89 9.62
CA ALA A 91 1.63 15.53 8.36
C ALA A 91 2.55 16.73 8.12
N ARG A 92 3.09 16.81 6.89
CA ARG A 92 3.99 17.92 6.49
C ARG A 92 3.24 19.07 5.85
N GLU A 93 2.00 18.83 5.44
CA GLU A 93 1.18 19.79 4.70
C GLU A 93 -0.30 19.57 4.96
N GLY A 94 -1.15 20.49 4.49
CA GLY A 94 -2.59 20.41 4.59
C GLY A 94 -3.14 20.80 5.96
N PRO A 95 -4.46 20.54 6.19
CA PRO A 95 -5.14 20.96 7.43
C PRO A 95 -4.55 20.34 8.70
N ARG A 96 -3.86 19.22 8.58
CA ARG A 96 -3.27 18.50 9.72
C ARG A 96 -1.76 18.70 9.85
N LYS A 97 -1.21 19.69 9.16
CA LYS A 97 0.23 19.98 9.21
C LYS A 97 0.74 20.07 10.65
N GLY A 98 1.80 19.31 10.96
CA GLY A 98 2.40 19.25 12.28
C GLY A 98 1.70 18.31 13.26
N MET A 99 0.57 17.73 12.87
CA MET A 99 -0.16 16.79 13.73
C MET A 99 0.39 15.38 13.59
N ARG A 100 0.65 14.75 14.72
CA ARG A 100 1.06 13.34 14.77
C ARG A 100 -0.16 12.44 14.77
N ALA A 101 -0.11 11.39 13.99
CA ALA A 101 -1.17 10.39 13.90
C ALA A 101 -0.58 8.99 13.98
N GLU A 102 -1.36 8.08 14.55
CA GLU A 102 -1.06 6.66 14.60
C GLU A 102 -2.27 5.94 14.01
N PHE A 103 -2.04 5.08 13.01
CA PHE A 103 -3.15 4.38 12.37
C PHE A 103 -2.73 3.01 11.85
N GLN A 104 -3.74 2.20 11.58
CA GLN A 104 -3.62 0.86 11.07
C GLN A 104 -4.46 0.73 9.82
N GLU A 105 -3.94 0.00 8.82
CA GLU A 105 -4.71 -0.37 7.64
C GLU A 105 -4.48 -1.83 7.29
N ILE A 106 -5.47 -2.44 6.67
CA ILE A 106 -5.37 -3.79 6.13
C ILE A 106 -5.36 -3.67 4.60
N ALA A 107 -4.33 -4.23 3.97
CA ALA A 107 -4.24 -4.27 2.53
C ALA A 107 -4.50 -5.70 2.05
N VAL A 108 -5.37 -5.84 1.04
CA VAL A 108 -5.65 -7.11 0.39
C VAL A 108 -5.13 -7.05 -1.04
N TYR A 109 -4.25 -7.97 -1.37
CA TYR A 109 -3.59 -8.05 -2.68
C TYR A 109 -4.09 -9.25 -3.45
N THR A 110 -4.33 -9.07 -4.75
CA THR A 110 -4.66 -10.16 -5.67
C THR A 110 -3.48 -10.40 -6.60
N VAL A 111 -3.07 -11.65 -6.74
CA VAL A 111 -1.93 -12.07 -7.56
C VAL A 111 -2.43 -12.86 -8.77
N LYS A 112 -1.91 -12.53 -9.94
CA LYS A 112 -2.16 -13.26 -11.17
C LYS A 112 -0.86 -13.31 -11.96
N ASP A 113 -0.52 -14.51 -12.46
CA ASP A 113 0.71 -14.72 -13.25
C ASP A 113 1.97 -14.21 -12.55
N GLY A 114 2.03 -14.40 -11.21
CA GLY A 114 3.18 -14.04 -10.41
C GLY A 114 3.32 -12.56 -10.08
N LYS A 115 2.31 -11.74 -10.42
CA LYS A 115 2.33 -10.30 -10.19
C LYS A 115 1.09 -9.85 -9.44
N ILE A 116 1.22 -8.77 -8.68
CA ILE A 116 0.09 -8.12 -8.01
C ILE A 116 -0.70 -7.36 -9.07
N VAL A 117 -1.97 -7.73 -9.24
CA VAL A 117 -2.88 -7.09 -10.20
C VAL A 117 -3.89 -6.18 -9.54
N ARG A 118 -4.06 -6.28 -8.22
CA ARG A 118 -5.00 -5.46 -7.46
C ARG A 118 -4.52 -5.33 -6.02
N GLU A 119 -4.66 -4.14 -5.45
CA GLU A 119 -4.49 -3.88 -4.03
C GLU A 119 -5.68 -3.09 -3.52
N GLU A 120 -6.20 -3.45 -2.36
CA GLU A 120 -7.33 -2.78 -1.72
C GLU A 120 -6.97 -2.47 -0.28
N PHE A 121 -7.18 -1.23 0.12
CA PHE A 121 -6.83 -0.75 1.46
C PHE A 121 -8.09 -0.53 2.29
N PHE A 122 -8.13 -1.13 3.47
CA PHE A 122 -9.23 -1.04 4.42
C PHE A 122 -8.76 -0.30 5.65
N TYR A 123 -9.37 0.84 5.92
CA TYR A 123 -9.11 1.64 7.11
C TYR A 123 -10.34 2.45 7.47
N ASP A 124 -10.44 2.82 8.75
CA ASP A 124 -11.57 3.61 9.24
C ASP A 124 -11.33 5.09 8.92
N MET A 125 -12.31 5.71 8.32
CA MET A 125 -12.26 7.13 7.97
C MET A 125 -12.70 8.05 9.12
N GLY A 126 -13.05 7.51 10.25
CA GLY A 126 -13.41 8.25 11.45
C GLY A 126 -14.88 8.18 11.76
#